data_a3a3a173313b5712fc95509310148d28
#
_entry.id   a3a3a173313b5712fc95509310148d28
#
_cell.length_a   1.000
_cell.length_b   1.000
_cell.length_c   1.000
_cell.angle_alpha   90.00
_cell.angle_beta   90.00
_cell.angle_gamma   90.00
#
_symmetry.space_group_name_H-M   'P 1'
#
loop_
_entity.id
_entity.type
_entity.pdbx_description
1 polymer ?
#
loop_
_entity_poly.entity_id
_entity_poly.type
_entity_poly.pdbx_seq_one_letter_code
_entity_poly.pdbx_strand_id
1 'polypeptide(L)'
;DDVASAIFSVMHEVGHGLYEQGLLSEHRFTPMGQAASLGIHESQSRLWENFVGRSKAFWSLHWPRMQEAFPDPLRRVSLEEFHAAINVAEPSLIRVEADELTYNLHIILRFEVERALFNGSLAVADIPAAWNEQMKKLLGITPPTNREGCLQDIHWSIAGFGYFPTYTLGNLYAAQFFEKAFDFKRVLLPAT
;
A
#
# COMPACT_ATOMS: atom_id res chain seq x y z
N ASP A 1 0.14 -8.90 -18.43
CA ASP A 1 1.05 -8.12 -17.59
C ASP A 1 0.45 -6.72 -17.40
N ASP A 2 0.35 -6.29 -16.17
CA ASP A 2 -0.28 -5.01 -15.82
C ASP A 2 0.78 -3.89 -15.67
N VAL A 3 0.82 -2.98 -16.65
CA VAL A 3 1.76 -1.87 -16.68
C VAL A 3 1.49 -0.87 -15.55
N ALA A 4 0.23 -0.65 -15.18
CA ALA A 4 -0.10 0.27 -14.08
C ALA A 4 0.42 -0.28 -12.75
N SER A 5 0.24 -1.58 -12.49
CA SER A 5 0.79 -2.25 -11.31
C SER A 5 2.32 -2.15 -11.26
N ALA A 6 3.00 -2.33 -12.40
CA ALA A 6 4.45 -2.17 -12.46
C ALA A 6 4.90 -0.73 -12.13
N ILE A 7 4.20 0.29 -12.62
CA ILE A 7 4.50 1.69 -12.32
C ILE A 7 4.30 1.95 -10.83
N PHE A 8 3.19 1.52 -10.23
CA PHE A 8 2.92 1.72 -8.81
C PHE A 8 3.94 1.01 -7.92
N SER A 9 4.36 -0.21 -8.28
CA SER A 9 5.42 -0.92 -7.56
C SER A 9 6.76 -0.17 -7.62
N VAL A 10 7.14 0.37 -8.77
CA VAL A 10 8.35 1.19 -8.91
C VAL A 10 8.23 2.48 -8.08
N MET A 11 7.08 3.14 -8.09
CA MET A 11 6.86 4.35 -7.28
C MET A 11 6.92 4.05 -5.78
N HIS A 12 6.44 2.88 -5.36
CA HIS A 12 6.57 2.39 -3.99
C HIS A 12 8.05 2.31 -3.56
N GLU A 13 8.85 1.59 -4.33
CA GLU A 13 10.29 1.43 -4.05
C GLU A 13 11.06 2.77 -4.12
N VAL A 14 10.69 3.64 -5.07
CA VAL A 14 11.23 5.00 -5.16
C VAL A 14 10.91 5.80 -3.89
N GLY A 15 9.71 5.66 -3.33
CA GLY A 15 9.33 6.30 -2.07
C GLY A 15 10.23 5.90 -0.91
N HIS A 16 10.54 4.61 -0.79
CA HIS A 16 11.53 4.11 0.17
C HIS A 16 12.92 4.70 -0.09
N GLY A 17 13.37 4.70 -1.34
CA GLY A 17 14.67 5.23 -1.74
C GLY A 17 14.83 6.73 -1.46
N LEU A 18 13.81 7.54 -1.74
CA LEU A 18 13.81 8.97 -1.46
C LEU A 18 13.88 9.27 0.04
N TYR A 19 13.21 8.46 0.88
CA TYR A 19 13.31 8.58 2.33
C TYR A 19 14.73 8.33 2.82
N GLU A 20 15.34 7.23 2.39
CA GLU A 20 16.74 6.92 2.75
C GLU A 20 17.73 7.99 2.27
N GLN A 21 17.54 8.54 1.07
CA GLN A 21 18.36 9.64 0.55
C GLN A 21 18.18 10.95 1.34
N GLY A 22 17.02 11.15 1.94
CA GLY A 22 16.70 12.32 2.76
C GLY A 22 17.23 12.26 4.19
N LEU A 23 17.75 11.12 4.65
CA LEU A 23 18.32 10.99 5.98
C LEU A 23 19.60 11.85 6.11
N LEU A 24 19.78 12.48 7.28
CA LEU A 24 20.89 13.40 7.52
C LEU A 24 22.24 12.68 7.50
N SER A 25 23.06 12.98 6.52
CA SER A 25 24.38 12.35 6.33
C SER A 25 25.34 12.58 7.50
N GLU A 26 25.22 13.68 8.23
CA GLU A 26 25.99 14.00 9.43
C GLU A 26 25.74 13.02 10.60
N HIS A 27 24.58 12.35 10.59
CA HIS A 27 24.21 11.35 11.58
C HIS A 27 24.41 9.90 11.09
N ARG A 28 25.06 9.74 9.94
CA ARG A 28 25.32 8.42 9.36
C ARG A 28 25.99 7.50 10.39
N PHE A 29 25.57 6.23 10.43
CA PHE A 29 26.02 5.22 11.41
C PHE A 29 25.63 5.48 12.88
N THR A 30 24.74 6.41 13.14
CA THR A 30 24.12 6.58 14.45
C THR A 30 22.61 6.30 14.36
N PRO A 31 21.91 6.08 15.49
CA PRO A 31 20.45 5.91 15.48
C PRO A 31 19.68 7.10 14.88
N MET A 32 20.23 8.31 14.94
CA MET A 32 19.64 9.51 14.36
C MET A 32 19.71 9.55 12.82
N GLY A 33 20.63 8.82 12.23
CA GLY A 33 20.78 8.67 10.78
C GLY A 33 20.09 7.44 10.20
N GLN A 34 19.22 6.79 10.98
CA GLN A 34 18.42 5.64 10.56
C GLN A 34 16.94 6.03 10.41
N ALA A 35 16.21 5.21 9.68
CA ALA A 35 14.75 5.36 9.55
C ALA A 35 14.10 5.37 10.93
N ALA A 36 13.15 6.31 11.15
CA ALA A 36 12.51 6.52 12.44
C ALA A 36 11.67 5.30 12.88
N SER A 37 11.07 4.60 11.91
CA SER A 37 10.36 3.33 12.10
C SER A 37 9.99 2.71 10.75
N LEU A 38 9.60 1.43 10.77
CA LEU A 38 9.05 0.76 9.59
C LEU A 38 7.77 1.43 9.10
N GLY A 39 6.90 1.91 10.01
CA GLY A 39 5.68 2.62 9.65
C GLY A 39 5.93 3.96 8.96
N ILE A 40 6.94 4.72 9.40
CA ILE A 40 7.36 5.96 8.73
C ILE A 40 8.00 5.64 7.38
N HIS A 41 8.82 4.61 7.29
CA HIS A 41 9.44 4.19 6.05
C HIS A 41 8.38 3.78 4.99
N GLU A 42 7.40 2.96 5.41
CA GLU A 42 6.27 2.56 4.57
C GLU A 42 5.36 3.75 4.19
N SER A 43 5.27 4.78 5.04
CA SER A 43 4.50 5.96 4.70
C SER A 43 5.01 6.71 3.48
N GLN A 44 6.32 6.67 3.24
CA GLN A 44 6.93 7.32 2.08
C GLN A 44 6.64 6.53 0.80
N SER A 45 6.72 5.21 0.84
CA SER A 45 6.36 4.36 -0.30
C SER A 45 4.88 4.53 -0.66
N ARG A 46 3.99 4.47 0.34
CA ARG A 46 2.55 4.63 0.15
C ARG A 46 2.14 6.03 -0.32
N LEU A 47 2.86 7.06 0.12
CA LEU A 47 2.64 8.42 -0.35
C LEU A 47 2.88 8.51 -1.88
N TRP A 48 3.99 7.98 -2.35
CA TRP A 48 4.31 8.00 -3.77
C TRP A 48 3.45 7.06 -4.59
N GLU A 49 3.21 5.85 -4.13
CA GLU A 49 2.37 4.86 -4.80
C GLU A 49 0.92 5.32 -4.94
N ASN A 50 0.29 5.68 -3.83
CA ASN A 50 -1.15 5.93 -3.77
C ASN A 50 -1.49 7.41 -3.97
N PHE A 51 -0.97 8.32 -3.12
CA PHE A 51 -1.39 9.72 -3.15
C PHE A 51 -0.85 10.48 -4.35
N VAL A 52 0.36 10.16 -4.82
CA VAL A 52 0.92 10.75 -6.03
C VAL A 52 0.55 9.91 -7.26
N GLY A 53 0.92 8.63 -7.28
CA GLY A 53 0.83 7.76 -8.44
C GLY A 53 -0.59 7.48 -8.92
N ARG A 54 -1.57 7.44 -8.02
CA ARG A 54 -2.98 7.23 -8.38
C ARG A 54 -3.74 8.54 -8.58
N SER A 55 -3.10 9.71 -8.39
CA SER A 55 -3.77 10.99 -8.52
C SER A 55 -4.07 11.36 -9.97
N LYS A 56 -5.19 12.05 -10.19
CA LYS A 56 -5.52 12.60 -11.51
C LYS A 56 -4.49 13.63 -11.99
N ALA A 57 -3.89 14.40 -11.06
CA ALA A 57 -2.88 15.40 -11.38
C ALA A 57 -1.62 14.76 -11.99
N PHE A 58 -1.13 13.66 -11.40
CA PHE A 58 0.00 12.90 -11.93
C PHE A 58 -0.30 12.40 -13.35
N TRP A 59 -1.44 11.77 -13.55
CA TRP A 59 -1.81 11.22 -14.86
C TRP A 59 -2.16 12.28 -15.88
N SER A 60 -2.67 13.45 -15.50
CA SER A 60 -2.86 14.56 -16.42
C SER A 60 -1.53 14.99 -17.10
N LEU A 61 -0.42 14.86 -16.38
CA LEU A 61 0.92 15.16 -16.91
C LEU A 61 1.49 14.00 -17.73
N HIS A 62 1.27 12.74 -17.31
CA HIS A 62 1.95 11.58 -17.88
C HIS A 62 1.11 10.78 -18.88
N TRP A 63 -0.21 11.01 -18.95
CA TRP A 63 -1.13 10.28 -19.81
C TRP A 63 -0.75 10.30 -21.30
N PRO A 64 -0.38 11.45 -21.90
CA PRO A 64 0.04 11.48 -23.31
C PRO A 64 1.22 10.55 -23.60
N ARG A 65 2.21 10.51 -22.71
CA ARG A 65 3.37 9.60 -22.84
C ARG A 65 2.98 8.14 -22.69
N MET A 66 2.02 7.85 -21.82
CA MET A 66 1.52 6.51 -21.63
C MET A 66 0.79 6.00 -22.88
N GLN A 67 -0.04 6.84 -23.50
CA GLN A 67 -0.71 6.54 -24.77
C GLN A 67 0.28 6.38 -25.94
N GLU A 68 1.35 7.15 -25.96
CA GLU A 68 2.42 7.04 -26.95
C GLU A 68 3.20 5.72 -26.80
N ALA A 69 3.49 5.32 -25.55
CA ALA A 69 4.21 4.09 -25.26
C ALA A 69 3.37 2.82 -25.54
N PHE A 70 2.05 2.89 -25.35
CA PHE A 70 1.12 1.79 -25.49
C PHE A 70 -0.08 2.16 -26.36
N PRO A 71 0.13 2.44 -27.67
CA PRO A 71 -0.91 3.01 -28.53
C PRO A 71 -2.07 2.07 -28.77
N ASP A 72 -1.83 0.77 -28.95
CA ASP A 72 -2.89 -0.18 -29.29
C ASP A 72 -3.94 -0.33 -28.18
N PRO A 73 -3.58 -0.59 -26.91
CA PRO A 73 -4.58 -0.70 -25.84
C PRO A 73 -5.14 0.64 -25.38
N LEU A 74 -4.38 1.75 -25.48
CA LEU A 74 -4.74 3.02 -24.83
C LEU A 74 -5.24 4.11 -25.77
N ARG A 75 -5.16 3.96 -27.10
CA ARG A 75 -5.52 5.00 -28.09
C ARG A 75 -6.93 5.57 -27.89
N ARG A 76 -7.88 4.71 -27.47
CA ARG A 76 -9.29 5.07 -27.32
C ARG A 76 -9.73 5.29 -25.88
N VAL A 77 -8.80 5.15 -24.94
CA VAL A 77 -9.07 5.30 -23.51
C VAL A 77 -8.82 6.76 -23.11
N SER A 78 -9.80 7.39 -22.51
CA SER A 78 -9.65 8.73 -21.95
C SER A 78 -8.88 8.69 -20.63
N LEU A 79 -8.34 9.84 -20.20
CA LEU A 79 -7.73 9.99 -18.89
C LEU A 79 -8.72 9.66 -17.77
N GLU A 80 -9.98 10.05 -17.93
CA GLU A 80 -11.05 9.80 -16.97
C GLU A 80 -11.33 8.31 -16.80
N GLU A 81 -11.45 7.58 -17.89
CA GLU A 81 -11.65 6.11 -17.87
C GLU A 81 -10.46 5.40 -17.24
N PHE A 82 -9.25 5.78 -17.62
CA PHE A 82 -8.04 5.22 -17.02
C PHE A 82 -7.95 5.52 -15.52
N HIS A 83 -8.17 6.78 -15.12
CA HIS A 83 -8.13 7.17 -13.71
C HIS A 83 -9.20 6.45 -12.88
N ALA A 84 -10.39 6.27 -13.42
CA ALA A 84 -11.42 5.47 -12.78
C ALA A 84 -10.98 4.01 -12.62
N ALA A 85 -10.40 3.41 -13.66
CA ALA A 85 -9.96 2.01 -13.66
C ALA A 85 -8.85 1.73 -12.61
N ILE A 86 -7.87 2.62 -12.48
CA ILE A 86 -6.77 2.42 -11.50
C ILE A 86 -7.18 2.72 -10.04
N ASN A 87 -8.38 3.29 -9.82
CA ASN A 87 -8.92 3.63 -8.50
C ASN A 87 -10.21 2.84 -8.18
N VAL A 88 -10.44 1.72 -8.86
CA VAL A 88 -11.55 0.82 -8.51
C VAL A 88 -11.33 0.27 -7.11
N ALA A 89 -12.39 0.30 -6.30
CA ALA A 89 -12.40 -0.26 -4.96
C ALA A 89 -13.30 -1.49 -4.94
N GLU A 90 -12.70 -2.67 -4.82
CA GLU A 90 -13.42 -3.94 -4.77
C GLU A 90 -12.70 -4.97 -3.88
N PRO A 91 -13.42 -5.80 -3.14
CA PRO A 91 -12.79 -6.85 -2.34
C PRO A 91 -12.00 -7.83 -3.20
N SER A 92 -10.74 -8.08 -2.83
CA SER A 92 -9.85 -9.02 -3.49
C SER A 92 -9.29 -10.06 -2.52
N LEU A 93 -8.77 -11.17 -3.03
CA LEU A 93 -8.22 -12.24 -2.19
C LEU A 93 -6.82 -11.90 -1.67
N ILE A 94 -6.01 -11.24 -2.47
CA ILE A 94 -4.58 -11.06 -2.24
C ILE A 94 -4.29 -9.66 -1.72
N ARG A 95 -3.72 -9.56 -0.53
CA ARG A 95 -3.42 -8.30 0.14
C ARG A 95 -2.56 -7.35 -0.69
N VAL A 96 -1.49 -7.86 -1.30
CA VAL A 96 -0.54 -7.01 -2.05
C VAL A 96 -1.16 -6.39 -3.30
N GLU A 97 -2.25 -6.98 -3.80
CA GLU A 97 -3.00 -6.50 -4.97
C GLU A 97 -4.27 -5.71 -4.57
N ALA A 98 -4.56 -5.62 -3.25
CA ALA A 98 -5.74 -4.95 -2.77
C ALA A 98 -5.69 -3.44 -3.04
N ASP A 99 -6.86 -2.87 -3.37
CA ASP A 99 -7.03 -1.43 -3.52
C ASP A 99 -6.81 -0.66 -2.22
N GLU A 100 -6.65 0.65 -2.34
CA GLU A 100 -6.34 1.54 -1.20
C GLU A 100 -7.42 1.48 -0.09
N LEU A 101 -8.69 1.31 -0.44
CA LEU A 101 -9.79 1.28 0.50
C LEU A 101 -9.84 -0.04 1.29
N THR A 102 -9.72 -1.18 0.59
CA THR A 102 -9.86 -2.51 1.20
C THR A 102 -8.55 -3.05 1.80
N TYR A 103 -7.40 -2.50 1.43
CA TYR A 103 -6.08 -2.94 1.91
C TYR A 103 -6.00 -3.03 3.44
N ASN A 104 -6.48 -2.02 4.16
CA ASN A 104 -6.40 -1.99 5.62
C ASN A 104 -7.28 -3.08 6.28
N LEU A 105 -8.34 -3.56 5.63
CA LEU A 105 -9.15 -4.68 6.09
C LEU A 105 -8.35 -5.98 6.09
N HIS A 106 -7.48 -6.17 5.10
CA HIS A 106 -6.54 -7.28 5.07
C HIS A 106 -5.53 -7.23 6.23
N ILE A 107 -5.10 -6.04 6.62
CA ILE A 107 -4.18 -5.87 7.75
C ILE A 107 -4.90 -6.15 9.08
N ILE A 108 -6.11 -5.62 9.25
CA ILE A 108 -6.93 -5.89 10.45
C ILE A 108 -7.16 -7.39 10.65
N LEU A 109 -7.47 -8.12 9.58
CA LEU A 109 -7.62 -9.58 9.62
C LEU A 109 -6.37 -10.25 10.21
N ARG A 110 -5.21 -9.93 9.68
CA ARG A 110 -3.92 -10.51 10.12
C ARG A 110 -3.60 -10.18 11.58
N PHE A 111 -3.82 -8.95 11.96
CA PHE A 111 -3.64 -8.49 13.32
C PHE A 111 -4.54 -9.25 14.31
N GLU A 112 -5.82 -9.42 13.98
CA GLU A 112 -6.75 -10.15 14.84
C GLU A 112 -6.39 -11.64 14.95
N VAL A 113 -5.95 -12.28 13.87
CA VAL A 113 -5.48 -13.67 13.90
C VAL A 113 -4.20 -13.79 14.74
N GLU A 114 -3.21 -12.92 14.54
CA GLU A 114 -1.99 -12.91 15.37
C GLU A 114 -2.32 -12.70 16.83
N ARG A 115 -3.18 -11.74 17.15
CA ARG A 115 -3.59 -11.47 18.52
C ARG A 115 -4.25 -12.68 19.19
N ALA A 116 -5.11 -13.39 18.44
CA ALA A 116 -5.77 -14.61 18.92
C ALA A 116 -4.79 -15.77 19.16
N LEU A 117 -3.76 -15.90 18.30
CA LEU A 117 -2.69 -16.89 18.48
C LEU A 117 -1.88 -16.60 19.75
N PHE A 118 -1.41 -15.37 19.92
CA PHE A 118 -0.51 -15.02 21.03
C PHE A 118 -1.21 -14.95 22.40
N ASN A 119 -2.51 -14.68 22.44
CA ASN A 119 -3.28 -14.75 23.67
C ASN A 119 -3.80 -16.16 24.00
N GLY A 120 -3.54 -17.15 23.12
CA GLY A 120 -3.91 -18.55 23.32
C GLY A 120 -5.38 -18.88 23.00
N SER A 121 -6.16 -17.96 22.45
CA SER A 121 -7.56 -18.21 22.08
C SER A 121 -7.74 -18.90 20.73
N LEU A 122 -6.69 -18.98 19.91
CA LEU A 122 -6.67 -19.69 18.63
C LEU A 122 -5.51 -20.68 18.58
N ALA A 123 -5.80 -21.94 18.25
CA ALA A 123 -4.75 -22.92 17.99
C ALA A 123 -4.20 -22.79 16.57
N VAL A 124 -2.92 -23.11 16.35
CA VAL A 124 -2.27 -23.02 15.04
C VAL A 124 -3.03 -23.83 13.96
N ALA A 125 -3.55 -25.00 14.33
CA ALA A 125 -4.32 -25.84 13.41
C ALA A 125 -5.62 -25.17 12.90
N ASP A 126 -6.16 -24.24 13.66
CA ASP A 126 -7.44 -23.57 13.37
C ASP A 126 -7.26 -22.25 12.58
N ILE A 127 -6.02 -21.83 12.30
CA ILE A 127 -5.73 -20.61 11.53
C ILE A 127 -6.52 -20.56 10.21
N PRO A 128 -6.56 -21.62 9.36
CA PRO A 128 -7.27 -21.55 8.08
C PRO A 128 -8.76 -21.23 8.25
N ALA A 129 -9.42 -21.82 9.25
CA ALA A 129 -10.82 -21.59 9.51
C ALA A 129 -11.08 -20.17 10.03
N ALA A 130 -10.29 -19.71 11.00
CA ALA A 130 -10.37 -18.36 11.55
C ALA A 130 -10.08 -17.29 10.48
N TRP A 131 -9.11 -17.54 9.60
CA TRP A 131 -8.82 -16.66 8.46
C TRP A 131 -10.03 -16.52 7.53
N ASN A 132 -10.61 -17.63 7.12
CA ASN A 132 -11.75 -17.62 6.20
C ASN A 132 -12.96 -16.92 6.81
N GLU A 133 -13.22 -17.10 8.10
CA GLU A 133 -14.28 -16.40 8.82
C GLU A 133 -14.05 -14.89 8.83
N GLN A 134 -12.84 -14.44 9.17
CA GLN A 134 -12.49 -13.03 9.19
C GLN A 134 -12.51 -12.41 7.77
N MET A 135 -12.03 -13.14 6.76
CA MET A 135 -12.06 -12.69 5.36
C MET A 135 -13.49 -12.45 4.89
N LYS A 136 -14.39 -13.41 5.18
CA LYS A 136 -15.81 -13.29 4.88
C LYS A 136 -16.47 -12.14 5.65
N LYS A 137 -16.11 -11.93 6.91
CA LYS A 137 -16.66 -10.86 7.76
C LYS A 137 -16.24 -9.48 7.28
N LEU A 138 -14.96 -9.29 6.94
CA LEU A 138 -14.39 -7.98 6.63
C LEU A 138 -14.51 -7.61 5.15
N LEU A 139 -14.35 -8.59 4.26
CA LEU A 139 -14.28 -8.38 2.81
C LEU A 139 -15.44 -9.02 2.04
N GLY A 140 -16.29 -9.81 2.69
CA GLY A 140 -17.44 -10.47 2.04
C GLY A 140 -17.08 -11.68 1.17
N ILE A 141 -15.80 -12.05 1.08
CA ILE A 141 -15.27 -13.12 0.23
C ILE A 141 -14.61 -14.22 1.06
N THR A 142 -14.48 -15.42 0.48
CA THR A 142 -13.82 -16.56 1.14
C THR A 142 -12.77 -17.13 0.21
N PRO A 143 -11.50 -17.28 0.62
CA PRO A 143 -10.47 -17.89 -0.19
C PRO A 143 -10.79 -19.35 -0.54
N PRO A 144 -10.61 -19.78 -1.80
CA PRO A 144 -10.86 -21.17 -2.21
C PRO A 144 -9.81 -22.12 -1.66
N THR A 145 -8.59 -21.66 -1.41
CA THR A 145 -7.48 -22.46 -0.88
C THR A 145 -6.70 -21.69 0.18
N ASN A 146 -5.88 -22.39 0.96
CA ASN A 146 -4.99 -21.76 1.93
C ASN A 146 -3.90 -20.90 1.25
N ARG A 147 -3.59 -21.16 0.00
CA ARG A 147 -2.63 -20.38 -0.79
C ARG A 147 -3.12 -18.95 -1.01
N GLU A 148 -4.38 -18.77 -1.38
CA GLU A 148 -5.03 -17.47 -1.49
C GLU A 148 -5.52 -16.95 -0.12
N GLY A 149 -5.49 -17.79 0.90
CA GLY A 149 -5.87 -17.49 2.28
C GLY A 149 -4.66 -17.22 3.18
N CYS A 150 -4.58 -17.96 4.27
CA CYS A 150 -3.60 -17.75 5.36
C CYS A 150 -2.13 -17.98 4.97
N LEU A 151 -1.84 -18.58 3.84
CA LEU A 151 -0.48 -18.83 3.34
C LEU A 151 -0.03 -17.86 2.25
N GLN A 152 -0.77 -16.80 1.96
CA GLN A 152 -0.41 -15.85 0.90
C GLN A 152 0.77 -14.94 1.25
N ASP A 153 1.09 -14.74 2.52
CA ASP A 153 2.18 -13.88 2.99
C ASP A 153 3.33 -14.69 3.57
N ILE A 154 4.54 -14.18 3.39
CA ILE A 154 5.77 -14.80 3.92
C ILE A 154 6.02 -14.50 5.41
N HIS A 155 5.40 -13.47 5.97
CA HIS A 155 5.73 -12.89 7.28
C HIS A 155 5.81 -13.93 8.40
N TRP A 156 4.80 -14.79 8.55
CA TRP A 156 4.81 -15.79 9.62
C TRP A 156 5.84 -16.89 9.41
N SER A 157 6.18 -17.19 8.15
CA SER A 157 7.21 -18.18 7.82
C SER A 157 8.63 -17.75 8.23
N ILE A 158 8.86 -16.43 8.33
CA ILE A 158 10.13 -15.85 8.75
C ILE A 158 10.07 -15.26 10.16
N ALA A 159 9.09 -15.68 10.97
CA ALA A 159 8.85 -15.18 12.32
C ALA A 159 8.56 -13.66 12.41
N GLY A 160 8.06 -13.05 11.34
CA GLY A 160 7.71 -11.63 11.25
C GLY A 160 6.36 -11.31 11.90
N PHE A 161 6.15 -11.74 13.13
CA PHE A 161 4.95 -11.45 13.90
C PHE A 161 4.93 -9.99 14.37
N GLY A 162 3.73 -9.40 14.44
CA GLY A 162 3.55 -7.99 14.79
C GLY A 162 3.95 -7.00 13.69
N TYR A 163 4.33 -7.48 12.52
CA TYR A 163 4.75 -6.63 11.40
C TYR A 163 3.57 -5.96 10.67
N PHE A 164 2.46 -6.67 10.48
CA PHE A 164 1.34 -6.21 9.66
C PHE A 164 0.76 -4.83 10.02
N PRO A 165 0.64 -4.43 11.31
CA PRO A 165 0.18 -3.09 11.66
C PRO A 165 1.01 -1.95 11.05
N THR A 166 2.28 -2.19 10.75
CA THR A 166 3.19 -1.24 10.08
C THR A 166 2.61 -0.71 8.76
N TYR A 167 1.95 -1.55 7.98
CA TYR A 167 1.35 -1.19 6.72
C TYR A 167 0.18 -0.19 6.88
N THR A 168 -0.72 -0.44 7.83
CA THR A 168 -1.81 0.50 8.11
C THR A 168 -1.29 1.81 8.70
N LEU A 169 -0.32 1.76 9.61
CA LEU A 169 0.34 2.96 10.13
C LEU A 169 1.01 3.75 9.01
N GLY A 170 1.67 3.07 8.08
CA GLY A 170 2.24 3.67 6.88
C GLY A 170 1.19 4.42 6.05
N ASN A 171 0.05 3.80 5.78
CA ASN A 171 -1.06 4.43 5.04
C ASN A 171 -1.59 5.67 5.76
N LEU A 172 -1.78 5.61 7.09
CA LEU A 172 -2.27 6.73 7.89
C LEU A 172 -1.26 7.90 7.92
N TYR A 173 0.02 7.61 8.08
CA TYR A 173 1.06 8.64 8.04
C TYR A 173 1.22 9.23 6.64
N ALA A 174 1.14 8.41 5.58
CA ALA A 174 1.17 8.89 4.20
C ALA A 174 0.07 9.93 3.94
N ALA A 175 -1.16 9.65 4.39
CA ALA A 175 -2.29 10.58 4.27
C ALA A 175 -2.00 11.91 4.99
N GLN A 176 -1.51 11.86 6.24
CA GLN A 176 -1.19 13.05 7.01
C GLN A 176 -0.06 13.87 6.39
N PHE A 177 1.00 13.21 5.90
CA PHE A 177 2.12 13.88 5.24
C PHE A 177 1.70 14.51 3.92
N PHE A 178 0.88 13.84 3.14
CA PHE A 178 0.37 14.38 1.89
C PHE A 178 -0.51 15.60 2.11
N GLU A 179 -1.43 15.55 3.06
CA GLU A 179 -2.26 16.70 3.45
C GLU A 179 -1.39 17.88 3.87
N LYS A 180 -0.38 17.65 4.72
CA LYS A 180 0.52 18.69 5.20
C LYS A 180 1.38 19.28 4.08
N ALA A 181 1.86 18.47 3.15
CA ALA A 181 2.59 18.94 1.98
C ALA A 181 1.71 19.82 1.08
N PHE A 182 0.42 19.51 0.97
CA PHE A 182 -0.54 20.30 0.21
C PHE A 182 -0.81 21.66 0.86
N ASP A 183 -0.96 21.72 2.18
CA ASP A 183 -1.08 22.97 2.94
C ASP A 183 0.15 23.84 2.80
N PHE A 184 1.34 23.24 2.88
CA PHE A 184 2.62 23.94 2.73
C PHE A 184 2.77 24.58 1.34
N LYS A 185 2.33 23.89 0.28
CA LYS A 185 2.30 24.45 -1.07
C LYS A 185 1.38 25.66 -1.18
N ARG A 186 0.21 25.66 -0.52
CA ARG A 186 -0.70 26.82 -0.50
C ARG A 186 -0.09 28.04 0.17
N VAL A 187 0.78 27.83 1.17
CA VAL A 187 1.46 28.91 1.89
C VAL A 187 2.62 29.49 1.09
N LEU A 188 3.40 28.65 0.40
CA LEU A 188 4.59 29.06 -0.35
C LEU A 188 4.30 29.51 -1.78
N LEU A 189 3.23 29.02 -2.39
CA LEU A 189 2.83 29.33 -3.75
C LEU A 189 1.36 29.79 -3.74
N PRO A 190 1.06 31.00 -3.24
CA PRO A 190 -0.29 31.55 -3.31
C PRO A 190 -0.72 31.56 -4.78
N ALA A 191 -1.98 31.21 -5.02
CA ALA A 191 -2.54 31.19 -6.37
C ALA A 191 -2.32 32.56 -7.03
N THR A 192 -1.58 32.58 -8.15
CA THR A 192 -1.44 33.73 -9.05
C THR A 192 -2.73 33.97 -9.80
#